data_09b240705f332933ddb454881e315c96
#
_entry.id   09b240705f332933ddb454881e315c96
#
_cell.length_a   1.000
_cell.length_b   1.000
_cell.length_c   1.000
_cell.angle_alpha   90.00
_cell.angle_beta   90.00
_cell.angle_gamma   90.00
#
_symmetry.space_group_name_H-M   'P 1'
#
loop_
_entity.id
_entity.type
_entity.pdbx_description
1 polymer ?
#
loop_
_entity_poly.entity_id
_entity_poly.type
_entity_poly.pdbx_seq_one_letter_code
_entity_poly.pdbx_strand_id
1 'polypeptide(L)'
;MKVKVEHYMSYPVITAAPEDNLARVRNLMLRYKVGHIVIAEEEKPQGIISERDFVKLLYNRKWLSKPLTDILAQDIMSKPVYATLPTRRVVYIARKMLERKVGSMVVVKDSASMKIAGIITKTDLARAYAENFEGVFKAGSYCEKDVLLASPAHSVYYIMEGIIEGKPVVVVDGGRVVGIVSKKTVAFLSTPMQTVRKTLKLRGIAPRGIEASVKVYPAVMVSEIMNTNIVAVEPEEDLASVAHIIVRSNLDAVPVVDERENFVGIVTKTTIAKALVEAGSRKAT
;
A
#
# COMPACT_ATOMS: atom_id res chain seq x y z
N MET A 1 26.16 9.83 -8.77
CA MET A 1 26.23 8.77 -7.75
C MET A 1 25.72 7.44 -8.33
N LYS A 2 26.47 6.33 -8.12
CA LYS A 2 26.12 5.02 -8.73
C LYS A 2 25.50 4.08 -7.67
N VAL A 3 24.40 4.52 -7.03
CA VAL A 3 23.69 3.68 -6.06
C VAL A 3 22.98 2.56 -6.80
N LYS A 4 23.33 1.32 -6.49
CA LYS A 4 22.80 0.13 -7.17
C LYS A 4 21.70 -0.56 -6.35
N VAL A 5 20.87 -1.34 -7.02
CA VAL A 5 19.79 -2.15 -6.44
C VAL A 5 20.31 -3.09 -5.36
N GLU A 6 21.43 -3.76 -5.60
CA GLU A 6 22.05 -4.72 -4.67
C GLU A 6 22.31 -4.17 -3.25
N HIS A 7 22.49 -2.84 -3.11
CA HIS A 7 22.72 -2.20 -1.80
C HIS A 7 21.42 -1.98 -1.00
N TYR A 8 20.25 -2.04 -1.66
CA TYR A 8 18.97 -1.72 -1.05
C TYR A 8 17.91 -2.81 -1.14
N MET A 9 18.08 -3.79 -2.05
CA MET A 9 17.13 -4.89 -2.18
C MET A 9 17.04 -5.71 -0.89
N SER A 10 15.86 -6.24 -0.60
CA SER A 10 15.64 -7.17 0.49
C SER A 10 15.90 -8.61 0.04
N TYR A 11 16.59 -9.37 0.90
CA TYR A 11 16.91 -10.78 0.72
C TYR A 11 17.02 -11.45 2.10
N PRO A 12 16.56 -12.71 2.30
CA PRO A 12 15.85 -13.55 1.33
C PRO A 12 14.44 -13.03 1.02
N VAL A 13 13.91 -13.37 -0.17
CA VAL A 13 12.56 -13.02 -0.58
C VAL A 13 11.57 -14.02 0.02
N ILE A 14 10.50 -13.52 0.59
CA ILE A 14 9.40 -14.36 1.05
C ILE A 14 8.52 -14.71 -0.15
N THR A 15 8.40 -16.01 -0.42
CA THR A 15 7.68 -16.54 -1.57
C THR A 15 6.53 -17.44 -1.15
N ALA A 16 5.59 -17.64 -2.06
CA ALA A 16 4.53 -18.63 -1.99
C ALA A 16 4.41 -19.33 -3.35
N ALA A 17 3.86 -20.54 -3.39
CA ALA A 17 3.59 -21.25 -4.62
C ALA A 17 2.29 -20.74 -5.28
N PRO A 18 2.10 -20.91 -6.61
CA PRO A 18 0.83 -20.56 -7.30
C PRO A 18 -0.39 -21.24 -6.70
N GLU A 19 -0.25 -22.47 -6.18
CA GLU A 19 -1.28 -23.30 -5.58
C GLU A 19 -1.52 -23.01 -4.10
N ASP A 20 -0.65 -22.20 -3.47
CA ASP A 20 -0.88 -21.77 -2.09
C ASP A 20 -2.16 -20.91 -2.02
N ASN A 21 -2.95 -21.12 -0.95
CA ASN A 21 -4.15 -20.32 -0.73
C ASN A 21 -3.83 -18.92 -0.15
N LEU A 22 -4.79 -18.01 -0.28
CA LEU A 22 -4.60 -16.63 0.18
C LEU A 22 -4.50 -16.52 1.70
N ALA A 23 -5.04 -17.46 2.47
CA ALA A 23 -4.84 -17.48 3.92
C ALA A 23 -3.37 -17.66 4.27
N ARG A 24 -2.65 -18.57 3.56
CA ARG A 24 -1.21 -18.74 3.70
C ARG A 24 -0.44 -17.47 3.29
N VAL A 25 -0.77 -16.90 2.13
CA VAL A 25 -0.14 -15.66 1.63
C VAL A 25 -0.30 -14.52 2.66
N ARG A 26 -1.52 -14.33 3.20
CA ARG A 26 -1.80 -13.36 4.25
C ARG A 26 -0.95 -13.60 5.50
N ASN A 27 -0.87 -14.86 5.95
CA ASN A 27 -0.09 -15.23 7.13
C ASN A 27 1.41 -14.96 6.93
N LEU A 28 1.94 -15.20 5.73
CA LEU A 28 3.33 -14.84 5.39
C LEU A 28 3.53 -13.33 5.47
N MET A 29 2.63 -12.51 4.90
CA MET A 29 2.71 -11.05 4.98
C MET A 29 2.72 -10.54 6.44
N LEU A 30 1.84 -11.09 7.28
CA LEU A 30 1.73 -10.72 8.69
C LEU A 30 2.97 -11.16 9.48
N ARG A 31 3.39 -12.41 9.32
CA ARG A 31 4.53 -13.01 10.05
C ARG A 31 5.84 -12.29 9.75
N TYR A 32 6.10 -12.01 8.48
CA TYR A 32 7.35 -11.37 8.04
C TYR A 32 7.24 -9.84 7.92
N LYS A 33 6.07 -9.27 8.24
CA LYS A 33 5.79 -7.82 8.17
C LYS A 33 6.10 -7.22 6.80
N VAL A 34 5.82 -7.96 5.72
CA VAL A 34 6.05 -7.53 4.33
C VAL A 34 4.75 -7.21 3.61
N GLY A 35 4.75 -6.18 2.76
CA GLY A 35 3.58 -5.76 1.98
C GLY A 35 3.47 -6.44 0.60
N HIS A 36 4.42 -7.32 0.25
CA HIS A 36 4.45 -8.01 -1.04
C HIS A 36 4.96 -9.43 -0.85
N ILE A 37 4.30 -10.40 -1.50
CA ILE A 37 4.76 -11.79 -1.62
C ILE A 37 4.98 -12.09 -3.09
N VAL A 38 6.15 -12.62 -3.41
CA VAL A 38 6.46 -13.11 -4.75
C VAL A 38 5.89 -14.52 -4.88
N ILE A 39 5.05 -14.73 -5.87
CA ILE A 39 4.57 -16.07 -6.22
C ILE A 39 5.59 -16.67 -7.16
N ALA A 40 6.15 -17.81 -6.77
CA ALA A 40 7.29 -18.41 -7.46
C ALA A 40 7.15 -19.92 -7.59
N GLU A 41 7.69 -20.44 -8.67
CA GLU A 41 7.86 -21.84 -8.95
C GLU A 41 9.32 -22.10 -9.36
N GLU A 42 9.99 -23.08 -8.79
CA GLU A 42 11.42 -23.39 -9.04
C GLU A 42 12.34 -22.16 -8.96
N GLU A 43 12.16 -21.31 -7.95
CA GLU A 43 12.87 -20.04 -7.74
C GLU A 43 12.64 -18.98 -8.84
N LYS A 44 11.69 -19.21 -9.77
CA LYS A 44 11.33 -18.25 -10.83
C LYS A 44 10.03 -17.52 -10.48
N PRO A 45 9.98 -16.19 -10.62
CA PRO A 45 8.80 -15.42 -10.26
C PRO A 45 7.69 -15.63 -11.30
N GLN A 46 6.49 -16.00 -10.83
CA GLN A 46 5.28 -16.20 -11.64
C GLN A 46 4.29 -15.04 -11.49
N GLY A 47 4.29 -14.38 -10.34
CA GLY A 47 3.40 -13.28 -10.01
C GLY A 47 3.80 -12.56 -8.73
N ILE A 48 3.07 -11.50 -8.38
CA ILE A 48 3.22 -10.80 -7.11
C ILE A 48 1.83 -10.56 -6.52
N ILE A 49 1.68 -10.77 -5.22
CA ILE A 49 0.51 -10.37 -4.44
C ILE A 49 0.93 -9.29 -3.45
N SER A 50 0.15 -8.22 -3.38
CA SER A 50 0.37 -7.08 -2.48
C SER A 50 -0.82 -6.85 -1.55
N GLU A 51 -0.64 -6.02 -0.52
CA GLU A 51 -1.73 -5.55 0.36
C GLU A 51 -2.90 -4.96 -0.44
N ARG A 52 -2.61 -4.24 -1.55
CA ARG A 52 -3.65 -3.68 -2.42
C ARG A 52 -4.54 -4.75 -3.06
N ASP A 53 -3.99 -5.91 -3.37
CA ASP A 53 -4.76 -7.01 -3.97
C ASP A 53 -5.74 -7.60 -2.95
N PHE A 54 -5.40 -7.63 -1.67
CA PHE A 54 -6.34 -7.97 -0.60
C PHE A 54 -7.44 -6.92 -0.44
N VAL A 55 -7.13 -5.61 -0.57
CA VAL A 55 -8.17 -4.57 -0.55
C VAL A 55 -9.12 -4.73 -1.73
N LYS A 56 -8.61 -4.99 -2.95
CA LYS A 56 -9.43 -5.29 -4.13
C LYS A 56 -10.34 -6.50 -3.92
N LEU A 57 -9.81 -7.52 -3.26
CA LEU A 57 -10.56 -8.73 -2.94
C LEU A 57 -11.71 -8.44 -1.98
N LEU A 58 -11.48 -7.65 -0.93
CA LEU A 58 -12.50 -7.21 0.02
C LEU A 58 -13.55 -6.28 -0.62
N TYR A 59 -13.16 -5.49 -1.62
CA TYR A 59 -14.06 -4.59 -2.34
C TYR A 59 -14.93 -5.33 -3.37
N ASN A 60 -14.46 -6.46 -3.89
CA ASN A 60 -15.13 -7.19 -4.96
C ASN A 60 -16.11 -8.23 -4.39
N ARG A 61 -17.42 -8.01 -4.66
CA ARG A 61 -18.51 -8.88 -4.19
C ARG A 61 -18.34 -10.36 -4.58
N LYS A 62 -17.69 -10.67 -5.70
CA LYS A 62 -17.43 -12.05 -6.15
C LYS A 62 -16.61 -12.83 -5.15
N TRP A 63 -15.68 -12.17 -4.48
CA TRP A 63 -14.71 -12.80 -3.57
C TRP A 63 -15.12 -12.73 -2.10
N LEU A 64 -15.99 -11.76 -1.73
CA LEU A 64 -16.46 -11.58 -0.35
C LEU A 64 -17.13 -12.81 0.28
N SER A 65 -17.72 -13.69 -0.53
CA SER A 65 -18.38 -14.90 -0.06
C SER A 65 -17.47 -16.12 0.04
N LYS A 66 -16.24 -16.03 -0.48
CA LYS A 66 -15.28 -17.14 -0.47
C LYS A 66 -14.30 -17.00 0.68
N PRO A 67 -14.05 -18.05 1.48
CA PRO A 67 -12.96 -18.07 2.44
C PRO A 67 -11.61 -17.90 1.73
N LEU A 68 -10.64 -17.26 2.38
CA LEU A 68 -9.29 -17.11 1.83
C LEU A 68 -8.59 -18.46 1.58
N THR A 69 -9.04 -19.51 2.26
CA THR A 69 -8.58 -20.90 2.06
C THR A 69 -8.95 -21.48 0.71
N ASP A 70 -10.01 -20.95 0.08
CA ASP A 70 -10.57 -21.49 -1.17
C ASP A 70 -10.16 -20.66 -2.40
N ILE A 71 -9.31 -19.65 -2.21
CA ILE A 71 -8.80 -18.78 -3.27
C ILE A 71 -7.31 -19.03 -3.40
N LEU A 72 -6.85 -19.42 -4.58
CA LEU A 72 -5.44 -19.69 -4.85
C LEU A 72 -4.68 -18.41 -5.18
N ALA A 73 -3.38 -18.38 -4.87
CA ALA A 73 -2.51 -17.26 -5.18
C ALA A 73 -2.52 -16.91 -6.67
N GLN A 74 -2.52 -17.92 -7.55
CA GLN A 74 -2.55 -17.75 -9.00
C GLN A 74 -3.79 -17.04 -9.53
N ASP A 75 -4.93 -17.08 -8.80
CA ASP A 75 -6.18 -16.45 -9.19
C ASP A 75 -6.18 -14.93 -8.99
N ILE A 76 -5.29 -14.44 -8.10
CA ILE A 76 -5.26 -13.05 -7.64
C ILE A 76 -3.94 -12.34 -7.99
N MET A 77 -2.85 -13.10 -8.15
CA MET A 77 -1.54 -12.50 -8.40
C MET A 77 -1.52 -11.59 -9.62
N SER A 78 -0.82 -10.49 -9.50
CA SER A 78 -0.57 -9.56 -10.61
C SER A 78 0.49 -10.12 -11.55
N LYS A 79 0.19 -10.12 -12.86
CA LYS A 79 1.08 -10.49 -13.98
C LYS A 79 1.07 -9.37 -15.03
N PRO A 80 2.15 -9.19 -15.83
CA PRO A 80 3.45 -9.86 -15.74
C PRO A 80 4.28 -9.37 -14.56
N VAL A 81 5.26 -10.16 -14.12
CA VAL A 81 6.22 -9.76 -13.09
C VAL A 81 7.26 -8.82 -13.73
N TYR A 82 7.43 -7.65 -13.13
CA TYR A 82 8.51 -6.75 -13.52
C TYR A 82 9.79 -7.13 -12.77
N ALA A 83 10.79 -7.54 -13.51
CA ALA A 83 12.09 -7.95 -12.99
C ALA A 83 13.19 -6.92 -13.29
N THR A 84 14.25 -6.96 -12.49
CA THR A 84 15.46 -6.15 -12.65
C THR A 84 16.70 -6.94 -12.21
N LEU A 85 17.89 -6.37 -12.51
CA LEU A 85 19.18 -6.94 -12.11
C LEU A 85 19.75 -6.19 -10.89
N PRO A 86 20.56 -6.84 -10.03
CA PRO A 86 21.19 -6.23 -8.86
C PRO A 86 22.07 -5.03 -9.22
N THR A 87 22.72 -5.07 -10.37
CA THR A 87 23.66 -4.06 -10.85
C THR A 87 23.01 -2.77 -11.37
N ARG A 88 21.68 -2.75 -11.54
CA ARG A 88 20.95 -1.56 -12.03
C ARG A 88 20.98 -0.45 -11.00
N ARG A 89 20.91 0.81 -11.50
CA ARG A 89 20.84 2.00 -10.62
C ARG A 89 19.45 2.12 -10.00
N VAL A 90 19.40 2.46 -8.70
CA VAL A 90 18.14 2.65 -7.97
C VAL A 90 17.26 3.73 -8.60
N VAL A 91 17.85 4.83 -9.10
CA VAL A 91 17.12 5.90 -9.83
C VAL A 91 16.40 5.38 -11.07
N TYR A 92 17.05 4.47 -11.83
CA TYR A 92 16.41 3.83 -12.98
C TYR A 92 15.20 2.98 -12.56
N ILE A 93 15.33 2.22 -11.47
CA ILE A 93 14.25 1.41 -10.93
C ILE A 93 13.10 2.28 -10.42
N ALA A 94 13.41 3.37 -9.71
CA ALA A 94 12.41 4.32 -9.27
C ALA A 94 11.56 4.84 -10.45
N ARG A 95 12.21 5.24 -11.54
CA ARG A 95 11.53 5.66 -12.78
C ARG A 95 10.63 4.55 -13.33
N LYS A 96 11.15 3.32 -13.43
CA LYS A 96 10.37 2.17 -13.95
C LYS A 96 9.18 1.82 -13.06
N MET A 97 9.32 1.87 -11.74
CA MET A 97 8.19 1.66 -10.81
C MET A 97 7.12 2.73 -10.95
N LEU A 98 7.50 4.00 -11.17
CA LEU A 98 6.56 5.09 -11.38
C LEU A 98 5.82 4.94 -12.72
N GLU A 99 6.55 4.68 -13.81
CA GLU A 99 6.00 4.45 -15.16
C GLU A 99 4.99 3.28 -15.16
N ARG A 100 5.32 2.19 -14.47
CA ARG A 100 4.50 0.98 -14.42
C ARG A 100 3.45 1.00 -13.29
N LYS A 101 3.43 2.05 -12.45
CA LYS A 101 2.53 2.20 -11.29
C LYS A 101 2.58 1.01 -10.32
N VAL A 102 3.77 0.40 -10.14
CA VAL A 102 4.00 -0.74 -9.26
C VAL A 102 4.69 -0.35 -7.96
N GLY A 103 4.48 -1.13 -6.90
CA GLY A 103 5.08 -0.91 -5.57
C GLY A 103 6.40 -1.64 -5.35
N SER A 104 6.72 -2.62 -6.20
CA SER A 104 7.92 -3.45 -6.10
C SER A 104 8.35 -4.00 -7.45
N MET A 105 9.61 -4.43 -7.56
CA MET A 105 10.15 -5.20 -8.68
C MET A 105 10.96 -6.37 -8.11
N VAL A 106 10.87 -7.54 -8.75
CA VAL A 106 11.68 -8.69 -8.39
C VAL A 106 13.11 -8.49 -8.91
N VAL A 107 14.10 -8.75 -8.07
CA VAL A 107 15.49 -8.74 -8.50
C VAL A 107 15.86 -10.18 -8.85
N VAL A 108 16.33 -10.40 -10.08
CA VAL A 108 16.76 -11.71 -10.57
C VAL A 108 18.27 -11.76 -10.75
N LYS A 109 18.86 -12.96 -10.59
CA LYS A 109 20.31 -13.16 -10.71
C LYS A 109 20.80 -12.72 -12.10
N ASP A 110 20.11 -13.16 -13.12
CA ASP A 110 20.38 -12.86 -14.53
C ASP A 110 19.09 -13.01 -15.36
N SER A 111 19.10 -12.47 -16.58
CA SER A 111 17.94 -12.48 -17.47
C SER A 111 17.66 -13.85 -18.10
N ALA A 112 18.61 -14.78 -18.10
CA ALA A 112 18.43 -16.10 -18.72
C ALA A 112 17.79 -17.08 -17.72
N SER A 113 18.32 -17.17 -16.49
CA SER A 113 17.78 -18.07 -15.48
C SER A 113 16.50 -17.57 -14.85
N MET A 114 16.31 -16.22 -14.80
CA MET A 114 15.22 -15.56 -14.08
C MET A 114 15.10 -15.97 -12.62
N LYS A 115 16.16 -16.53 -12.01
CA LYS A 115 16.15 -16.93 -10.60
C LYS A 115 16.11 -15.74 -9.68
N ILE A 116 15.25 -15.79 -8.68
CA ILE A 116 15.07 -14.73 -7.69
C ILE A 116 16.37 -14.51 -6.92
N ALA A 117 16.82 -13.26 -6.87
CA ALA A 117 17.96 -12.80 -6.06
C ALA A 117 17.53 -11.87 -4.94
N GLY A 118 16.38 -11.19 -5.08
CA GLY A 118 15.89 -10.23 -4.11
C GLY A 118 14.56 -9.61 -4.55
N ILE A 119 14.10 -8.66 -3.76
CA ILE A 119 12.98 -7.77 -4.11
C ILE A 119 13.37 -6.34 -3.76
N ILE A 120 13.01 -5.38 -4.62
CA ILE A 120 13.16 -3.96 -4.34
C ILE A 120 11.78 -3.29 -4.33
N THR A 121 11.51 -2.50 -3.29
CA THR A 121 10.21 -1.87 -3.03
C THR A 121 10.34 -0.36 -2.95
N LYS A 122 9.20 0.37 -2.94
CA LYS A 122 9.21 1.82 -2.68
C LYS A 122 9.79 2.19 -1.31
N THR A 123 9.74 1.30 -0.32
CA THR A 123 10.40 1.51 0.98
C THR A 123 11.92 1.53 0.82
N ASP A 124 12.46 0.66 -0.01
CA ASP A 124 13.90 0.62 -0.29
C ASP A 124 14.35 1.87 -1.09
N LEU A 125 13.49 2.35 -2.00
CA LEU A 125 13.72 3.61 -2.70
C LEU A 125 13.73 4.81 -1.73
N ALA A 126 12.79 4.82 -0.75
CA ALA A 126 12.75 5.86 0.27
C ALA A 126 14.01 5.82 1.15
N ARG A 127 14.49 4.63 1.52
CA ARG A 127 15.75 4.47 2.25
C ARG A 127 16.95 4.99 1.43
N ALA A 128 17.00 4.63 0.15
CA ALA A 128 18.06 5.12 -0.73
C ALA A 128 18.03 6.65 -0.88
N TYR A 129 16.84 7.26 -0.92
CA TYR A 129 16.72 8.72 -0.94
C TYR A 129 17.21 9.33 0.38
N ALA A 130 16.73 8.84 1.51
CA ALA A 130 17.06 9.32 2.84
C ALA A 130 18.58 9.36 3.10
N GLU A 131 19.29 8.31 2.69
CA GLU A 131 20.73 8.16 2.93
C GLU A 131 21.63 8.95 1.96
N ASN A 132 21.07 9.46 0.84
CA ASN A 132 21.93 9.99 -0.23
C ASN A 132 21.56 11.40 -0.73
N PHE A 133 20.42 11.96 -0.26
CA PHE A 133 19.88 13.20 -0.83
C PHE A 133 19.40 14.18 0.26
N GLU A 134 20.10 14.20 1.41
CA GLU A 134 19.87 15.19 2.45
C GLU A 134 20.11 16.61 1.92
N GLY A 135 19.25 17.56 2.33
CA GLY A 135 19.32 18.97 1.94
C GLY A 135 18.91 19.28 0.49
N VAL A 136 18.47 18.30 -0.29
CA VAL A 136 18.18 18.50 -1.73
C VAL A 136 16.80 19.09 -1.96
N PHE A 137 15.78 18.61 -1.24
CA PHE A 137 14.41 19.05 -1.39
C PHE A 137 13.69 19.20 -0.05
N LYS A 138 12.70 20.07 0.00
CA LYS A 138 11.79 20.27 1.12
C LYS A 138 10.52 19.43 0.97
N ALA A 139 9.92 19.05 2.09
CA ALA A 139 8.67 18.28 2.13
C ALA A 139 7.53 18.98 1.37
N GLY A 140 7.39 20.28 1.55
CA GLY A 140 6.37 21.10 0.87
C GLY A 140 6.45 21.07 -0.65
N SER A 141 7.66 20.90 -1.22
CA SER A 141 7.86 20.83 -2.67
C SER A 141 7.41 19.49 -3.28
N TYR A 142 7.28 18.45 -2.44
CA TYR A 142 6.96 17.07 -2.86
C TYR A 142 5.71 16.49 -2.20
N CYS A 143 5.06 17.24 -1.29
CA CYS A 143 3.79 16.77 -0.75
C CYS A 143 2.72 16.81 -1.85
N GLU A 144 1.93 15.73 -1.95
CA GLU A 144 0.81 15.66 -2.89
C GLU A 144 -0.48 16.02 -2.19
N LYS A 145 -1.39 16.69 -2.95
CA LYS A 145 -2.72 17.10 -2.49
C LYS A 145 -3.82 16.17 -3.00
N ASP A 146 -3.51 15.29 -3.96
CA ASP A 146 -4.44 14.26 -4.45
C ASP A 146 -4.53 13.11 -3.45
N VAL A 147 -5.32 13.36 -2.41
CA VAL A 147 -5.57 12.43 -1.31
C VAL A 147 -7.06 12.16 -1.18
N LEU A 148 -7.41 11.03 -0.59
CA LEU A 148 -8.79 10.79 -0.16
C LEU A 148 -8.97 11.33 1.26
N LEU A 149 -9.73 12.41 1.39
CA LEU A 149 -10.13 12.92 2.69
C LEU A 149 -11.32 12.12 3.21
N ALA A 150 -11.18 11.59 4.43
CA ALA A 150 -12.23 10.86 5.12
C ALA A 150 -12.55 11.52 6.47
N SER A 151 -13.79 11.38 6.93
CA SER A 151 -14.17 11.68 8.31
C SER A 151 -14.07 10.40 9.15
N PRO A 152 -13.86 10.51 10.49
CA PRO A 152 -13.95 9.37 11.41
C PRO A 152 -15.25 8.57 11.29
N ALA A 153 -16.34 9.24 10.91
CA ALA A 153 -17.67 8.65 10.75
C ALA A 153 -17.91 7.99 9.38
N HIS A 154 -16.97 8.06 8.44
CA HIS A 154 -17.11 7.32 7.19
C HIS A 154 -16.93 5.82 7.40
N SER A 155 -17.62 5.01 6.58
CA SER A 155 -17.38 3.56 6.54
C SER A 155 -16.06 3.24 5.87
N VAL A 156 -15.44 2.13 6.25
CA VAL A 156 -14.22 1.63 5.58
C VAL A 156 -14.44 1.40 4.09
N TYR A 157 -15.65 1.02 3.71
CA TYR A 157 -16.01 0.81 2.30
C TYR A 157 -15.83 2.08 1.45
N TYR A 158 -16.09 3.26 2.02
CA TYR A 158 -15.88 4.55 1.36
C TYR A 158 -14.43 4.79 0.95
N ILE A 159 -13.47 4.35 1.79
CA ILE A 159 -12.04 4.60 1.53
C ILE A 159 -11.38 3.52 0.66
N MET A 160 -12.01 2.36 0.48
CA MET A 160 -11.41 1.25 -0.25
C MET A 160 -11.10 1.59 -1.71
N GLU A 161 -12.00 2.30 -2.39
CA GLU A 161 -11.81 2.69 -3.79
C GLU A 161 -10.57 3.58 -3.95
N GLY A 162 -10.43 4.60 -3.12
CA GLY A 162 -9.24 5.46 -3.12
C GLY A 162 -7.94 4.68 -2.87
N ILE A 163 -7.97 3.71 -1.93
CA ILE A 163 -6.81 2.84 -1.67
C ILE A 163 -6.48 1.99 -2.91
N ILE A 164 -7.48 1.46 -3.61
CA ILE A 164 -7.31 0.68 -4.84
C ILE A 164 -6.70 1.54 -5.95
N GLU A 165 -7.13 2.78 -6.08
CA GLU A 165 -6.56 3.77 -7.01
C GLU A 165 -5.15 4.21 -6.61
N GLY A 166 -4.76 3.97 -5.36
CA GLY A 166 -3.43 4.30 -4.82
C GLY A 166 -3.36 5.65 -4.14
N LYS A 167 -4.52 6.26 -3.84
CA LYS A 167 -4.60 7.50 -3.07
C LYS A 167 -4.29 7.24 -1.60
N PRO A 168 -3.50 8.09 -0.94
CA PRO A 168 -3.39 8.08 0.51
C PRO A 168 -4.72 8.51 1.14
N VAL A 169 -5.05 7.92 2.29
CA VAL A 169 -6.26 8.26 3.05
C VAL A 169 -5.88 9.06 4.28
N VAL A 170 -6.33 10.31 4.31
CA VAL A 170 -6.15 11.24 5.44
C VAL A 170 -7.50 11.45 6.11
N VAL A 171 -7.54 11.23 7.42
CA VAL A 171 -8.76 11.43 8.21
C VAL A 171 -8.74 12.82 8.83
N VAL A 172 -9.78 13.60 8.53
CA VAL A 172 -9.91 14.98 9.00
C VAL A 172 -11.19 15.15 9.82
N ASP A 173 -11.09 15.93 10.88
CA ASP A 173 -12.22 16.36 11.71
C ASP A 173 -12.03 17.82 12.09
N GLY A 174 -13.07 18.65 11.89
CA GLY A 174 -12.99 20.09 12.13
C GLY A 174 -11.87 20.81 11.36
N GLY A 175 -11.45 20.29 10.19
CA GLY A 175 -10.36 20.86 9.37
C GLY A 175 -8.96 20.39 9.76
N ARG A 176 -8.82 19.66 10.86
CA ARG A 176 -7.53 19.12 11.35
C ARG A 176 -7.33 17.66 10.97
N VAL A 177 -6.09 17.26 10.77
CA VAL A 177 -5.73 15.86 10.56
C VAL A 177 -5.83 15.12 11.90
N VAL A 178 -6.73 14.15 11.99
CA VAL A 178 -6.94 13.33 13.20
C VAL A 178 -6.51 11.87 13.03
N GLY A 179 -6.18 11.45 11.82
CA GLY A 179 -5.75 10.09 11.54
C GLY A 179 -5.27 9.86 10.12
N ILE A 180 -4.64 8.70 9.92
CA ILE A 180 -4.26 8.17 8.61
C ILE A 180 -4.69 6.70 8.55
N VAL A 181 -5.17 6.26 7.38
CA VAL A 181 -5.47 4.85 7.16
C VAL A 181 -4.47 4.26 6.19
N SER A 182 -3.78 3.20 6.62
CA SER A 182 -2.86 2.46 5.75
C SER A 182 -3.58 1.38 4.95
N LYS A 183 -3.05 1.05 3.77
CA LYS A 183 -3.50 -0.10 2.98
C LYS A 183 -3.47 -1.40 3.78
N LYS A 184 -2.42 -1.58 4.57
CA LYS A 184 -2.20 -2.76 5.40
C LYS A 184 -3.34 -2.97 6.39
N THR A 185 -3.78 -1.88 7.06
CA THR A 185 -4.87 -1.95 8.02
C THR A 185 -6.16 -2.47 7.36
N VAL A 186 -6.50 -1.93 6.19
CA VAL A 186 -7.69 -2.35 5.44
C VAL A 186 -7.55 -3.77 4.88
N ALA A 187 -6.38 -4.10 4.31
CA ALA A 187 -6.11 -5.42 3.71
C ALA A 187 -6.29 -6.58 4.71
N PHE A 188 -6.00 -6.32 5.98
CA PHE A 188 -5.98 -7.35 7.03
C PHE A 188 -7.08 -7.20 8.09
N LEU A 189 -8.14 -6.47 7.76
CA LEU A 189 -9.32 -6.40 8.62
C LEU A 189 -9.81 -7.80 8.97
N SER A 190 -9.90 -8.07 10.26
CA SER A 190 -10.34 -9.37 10.80
C SER A 190 -11.86 -9.49 10.85
N THR A 191 -12.57 -8.37 10.77
CA THR A 191 -14.02 -8.33 10.82
C THR A 191 -14.57 -8.91 9.52
N PRO A 192 -15.42 -9.95 9.58
CA PRO A 192 -16.05 -10.47 8.39
C PRO A 192 -16.96 -9.38 7.81
N MET A 193 -16.60 -8.86 6.64
CA MET A 193 -17.48 -8.00 5.84
C MET A 193 -18.65 -8.81 5.26
N GLN A 194 -18.99 -9.93 5.94
CA GLN A 194 -20.06 -10.82 5.54
C GLN A 194 -21.39 -10.12 5.72
N THR A 195 -22.15 -10.13 4.67
CA THR A 195 -23.55 -9.67 4.68
C THR A 195 -24.37 -10.54 5.62
N VAL A 196 -24.80 -10.00 6.74
CA VAL A 196 -25.79 -10.67 7.59
C VAL A 196 -27.15 -10.44 6.95
N ARG A 197 -27.75 -11.49 6.37
CA ARG A 197 -29.15 -11.45 5.96
C ARG A 197 -30.02 -11.49 7.21
N LYS A 198 -30.57 -10.36 7.63
CA LYS A 198 -31.65 -10.33 8.62
C LYS A 198 -32.97 -10.26 7.88
N THR A 199 -33.80 -11.28 8.00
CA THR A 199 -35.20 -11.22 7.56
C THR A 199 -35.94 -10.40 8.62
N LEU A 200 -36.26 -9.15 8.31
CA LEU A 200 -37.14 -8.35 9.14
C LEU A 200 -38.57 -8.61 8.72
N LYS A 201 -39.35 -9.24 9.60
CA LYS A 201 -40.81 -9.29 9.46
C LYS A 201 -41.37 -7.93 9.83
N LEU A 202 -41.72 -7.12 8.86
CA LEU A 202 -42.42 -5.86 9.06
C LEU A 202 -43.86 -6.16 9.47
N ARG A 203 -44.16 -6.16 10.77
CA ARG A 203 -45.53 -6.23 11.29
C ARG A 203 -46.17 -4.85 11.13
N GLY A 204 -47.23 -4.77 10.36
CA GLY A 204 -48.18 -3.64 10.38
C GLY A 204 -48.05 -2.60 9.25
N ILE A 205 -47.09 -2.68 8.33
CA ILE A 205 -46.88 -1.66 7.28
C ILE A 205 -46.94 -2.25 5.85
N ALA A 206 -46.85 -3.55 5.71
CA ALA A 206 -46.91 -4.22 4.39
C ALA A 206 -48.12 -5.13 4.25
N PRO A 207 -48.70 -5.28 3.03
CA PRO A 207 -49.74 -6.28 2.76
C PRO A 207 -49.26 -7.67 3.14
N ARG A 208 -50.16 -8.53 3.60
CA ARG A 208 -49.85 -9.90 3.99
C ARG A 208 -49.10 -10.62 2.88
N GLY A 209 -47.91 -11.11 3.16
CA GLY A 209 -47.10 -11.94 2.25
C GLY A 209 -45.83 -11.28 1.70
N ILE A 210 -45.49 -10.03 2.06
CA ILE A 210 -44.23 -9.42 1.63
C ILE A 210 -43.18 -9.60 2.71
N GLU A 211 -42.22 -10.49 2.48
CA GLU A 211 -41.00 -10.59 3.28
C GLU A 211 -39.93 -9.68 2.69
N ALA A 212 -39.60 -8.57 3.38
CA ALA A 212 -38.45 -7.73 3.00
C ALA A 212 -37.19 -8.31 3.62
N SER A 213 -36.26 -8.80 2.79
CA SER A 213 -34.92 -9.15 3.25
C SER A 213 -34.03 -7.93 3.23
N VAL A 214 -33.64 -7.45 4.39
CA VAL A 214 -32.65 -6.37 4.52
C VAL A 214 -31.26 -6.99 4.63
N LYS A 215 -30.36 -6.62 3.72
CA LYS A 215 -28.94 -6.95 3.83
C LYS A 215 -28.30 -5.91 4.74
N VAL A 216 -27.91 -6.34 5.94
CA VAL A 216 -27.13 -5.50 6.87
C VAL A 216 -25.66 -5.79 6.63
N TYR A 217 -24.91 -4.77 6.21
CA TYR A 217 -23.47 -4.83 6.16
C TYR A 217 -22.93 -4.30 7.50
N PRO A 218 -22.09 -5.06 8.23
CA PRO A 218 -21.41 -4.48 9.38
C PRO A 218 -20.50 -3.36 8.84
N ALA A 219 -20.83 -2.13 9.19
CA ALA A 219 -20.01 -0.98 8.81
C ALA A 219 -18.90 -0.82 9.83
N VAL A 220 -17.68 -1.25 9.48
CA VAL A 220 -16.48 -0.82 10.20
C VAL A 220 -16.25 0.64 9.87
N MET A 221 -16.17 1.49 10.89
CA MET A 221 -15.97 2.92 10.73
C MET A 221 -14.47 3.22 10.59
N VAL A 222 -14.14 4.31 9.90
CA VAL A 222 -12.77 4.77 9.75
C VAL A 222 -12.12 5.03 11.10
N SER A 223 -12.88 5.57 12.08
CA SER A 223 -12.43 5.79 13.47
C SER A 223 -11.93 4.54 14.17
N GLU A 224 -12.43 3.35 13.80
CA GLU A 224 -12.04 2.08 14.43
C GLU A 224 -10.69 1.54 13.91
N ILE A 225 -10.25 2.04 12.75
CA ILE A 225 -9.07 1.50 12.06
C ILE A 225 -7.98 2.54 11.76
N MET A 226 -8.30 3.83 11.89
CA MET A 226 -7.31 4.87 11.64
C MET A 226 -6.20 4.84 12.69
N ASN A 227 -4.99 5.15 12.26
CA ASN A 227 -3.88 5.42 13.17
C ASN A 227 -3.98 6.88 13.64
N THR A 228 -4.21 7.08 14.93
CA THR A 228 -4.30 8.40 15.56
C THR A 228 -2.95 8.91 16.06
N ASN A 229 -1.95 8.03 16.14
CA ASN A 229 -0.58 8.44 16.46
C ASN A 229 0.11 8.97 15.21
N ILE A 230 -0.21 10.22 14.85
CA ILE A 230 0.23 10.86 13.63
C ILE A 230 1.56 11.55 13.88
N VAL A 231 2.55 11.25 13.03
CA VAL A 231 3.75 12.08 12.88
C VAL A 231 3.49 13.00 11.71
N ALA A 232 3.33 14.29 11.95
CA ALA A 232 3.22 15.32 10.92
C ALA A 232 4.52 16.13 10.86
N VAL A 233 4.78 16.77 9.71
CA VAL A 233 5.95 17.61 9.49
C VAL A 233 5.53 18.94 8.86
N GLU A 234 6.38 19.96 8.99
CA GLU A 234 6.20 21.25 8.33
C GLU A 234 6.68 21.22 6.87
N PRO A 235 6.20 22.13 6.00
CA PRO A 235 6.63 22.22 4.60
C PRO A 235 8.13 22.41 4.43
N GLU A 236 8.79 23.10 5.37
CA GLU A 236 10.22 23.40 5.34
C GLU A 236 11.13 22.23 5.77
N GLU A 237 10.55 21.15 6.31
CA GLU A 237 11.31 19.97 6.71
C GLU A 237 12.04 19.34 5.52
N ASP A 238 13.26 18.86 5.75
CA ASP A 238 14.02 18.16 4.72
C ASP A 238 13.32 16.87 4.32
N LEU A 239 13.13 16.68 3.03
CA LEU A 239 12.47 15.48 2.49
C LEU A 239 13.23 14.19 2.84
N ALA A 240 14.57 14.23 3.04
CA ALA A 240 15.33 13.06 3.47
C ALA A 240 15.02 12.71 4.93
N SER A 241 14.84 13.70 5.81
CA SER A 241 14.35 13.48 7.18
C SER A 241 12.97 12.80 7.18
N VAL A 242 12.05 13.29 6.35
CA VAL A 242 10.72 12.68 6.20
C VAL A 242 10.81 11.25 5.68
N ALA A 243 11.70 10.99 4.72
CA ALA A 243 11.95 9.64 4.21
C ALA A 243 12.50 8.72 5.31
N HIS A 244 13.39 9.21 6.18
CA HIS A 244 13.84 8.47 7.37
C HIS A 244 12.69 8.13 8.32
N ILE A 245 11.79 9.07 8.60
CA ILE A 245 10.60 8.84 9.43
C ILE A 245 9.75 7.72 8.82
N ILE A 246 9.45 7.80 7.53
CA ILE A 246 8.66 6.78 6.80
C ILE A 246 9.29 5.39 6.91
N VAL A 247 10.61 5.29 6.73
CA VAL A 247 11.31 4.00 6.76
C VAL A 247 11.38 3.44 8.19
N ARG A 248 11.81 4.24 9.17
CA ARG A 248 11.99 3.80 10.56
C ARG A 248 10.69 3.41 11.24
N SER A 249 9.64 4.21 11.02
CA SER A 249 8.33 3.97 11.63
C SER A 249 7.44 3.06 10.78
N ASN A 250 7.96 2.52 9.66
CA ASN A 250 7.22 1.67 8.72
C ASN A 250 5.88 2.28 8.30
N LEU A 251 5.88 3.60 8.08
CA LEU A 251 4.69 4.33 7.62
C LEU A 251 4.54 4.25 6.10
N ASP A 252 3.32 4.42 5.60
CA ASP A 252 3.06 4.57 4.17
C ASP A 252 3.19 6.02 3.71
N ALA A 253 2.92 6.95 4.61
CA ALA A 253 2.88 8.38 4.33
C ALA A 253 3.01 9.21 5.61
N VAL A 254 3.39 10.49 5.46
CA VAL A 254 3.51 11.49 6.53
C VAL A 254 2.78 12.76 6.07
N PRO A 255 1.78 13.26 6.82
CA PRO A 255 1.12 14.53 6.53
C PRO A 255 2.10 15.70 6.66
N VAL A 256 1.88 16.69 5.80
CA VAL A 256 2.50 18.01 5.90
C VAL A 256 1.43 18.98 6.38
N VAL A 257 1.72 19.70 7.44
CA VAL A 257 0.81 20.68 8.06
C VAL A 257 1.50 22.04 8.18
N ASP A 258 0.72 23.12 8.14
CA ASP A 258 1.24 24.46 8.39
C ASP A 258 1.38 24.74 9.90
N GLU A 259 1.90 25.93 10.26
CA GLU A 259 2.06 26.39 11.65
C GLU A 259 0.75 26.42 12.45
N ARG A 260 -0.41 26.41 11.77
CA ARG A 260 -1.75 26.38 12.37
C ARG A 260 -2.35 24.97 12.40
N GLU A 261 -1.55 23.96 12.10
CA GLU A 261 -1.95 22.55 11.99
C GLU A 261 -2.95 22.25 10.84
N ASN A 262 -3.09 23.16 9.86
CA ASN A 262 -3.91 22.88 8.68
C ASN A 262 -3.19 21.92 7.73
N PHE A 263 -3.95 21.03 7.12
CA PHE A 263 -3.43 20.09 6.14
C PHE A 263 -2.95 20.80 4.87
N VAL A 264 -1.67 20.67 4.55
CA VAL A 264 -1.03 21.21 3.33
C VAL A 264 -0.95 20.17 2.24
N GLY A 265 -0.64 18.92 2.62
CA GLY A 265 -0.46 17.80 1.71
C GLY A 265 0.11 16.59 2.43
N ILE A 266 0.54 15.59 1.68
CA ILE A 266 1.10 14.35 2.24
C ILE A 266 2.34 13.91 1.46
N VAL A 267 3.38 13.54 2.18
CA VAL A 267 4.57 12.88 1.62
C VAL A 267 4.38 11.38 1.69
N THR A 268 4.48 10.70 0.55
CA THR A 268 4.33 9.24 0.43
C THR A 268 5.62 8.60 -0.08
N LYS A 269 5.73 7.28 0.04
CA LYS A 269 6.83 6.53 -0.62
C LYS A 269 6.85 6.77 -2.14
N THR A 270 5.72 7.14 -2.75
CA THR A 270 5.64 7.45 -4.18
C THR A 270 6.21 8.84 -4.48
N THR A 271 5.91 9.84 -3.66
CA THR A 271 6.46 11.19 -3.83
C THR A 271 7.97 11.22 -3.59
N ILE A 272 8.46 10.43 -2.62
CA ILE A 272 9.91 10.24 -2.42
C ILE A 272 10.56 9.56 -3.63
N ALA A 273 9.92 8.57 -4.25
CA ALA A 273 10.43 7.96 -5.48
C ALA A 273 10.49 8.95 -6.64
N LYS A 274 9.53 9.90 -6.74
CA LYS A 274 9.59 11.01 -7.72
C LYS A 274 10.79 11.92 -7.44
N ALA A 275 10.99 12.31 -6.18
CA ALA A 275 12.14 13.12 -5.76
C ALA A 275 13.48 12.42 -6.05
N LEU A 276 13.56 11.10 -5.81
CA LEU A 276 14.75 10.29 -6.11
C LEU A 276 15.10 10.33 -7.61
N VAL A 277 14.10 10.26 -8.49
CA VAL A 277 14.32 10.35 -9.94
C VAL A 277 14.82 11.71 -10.34
N GLU A 278 14.25 12.79 -9.81
CA GLU A 278 14.67 14.16 -10.12
C GLU A 278 16.06 14.47 -9.57
N ALA A 279 16.32 14.18 -8.29
CA ALA A 279 17.62 14.39 -7.66
C ALA A 279 18.74 13.59 -8.37
N GLY A 280 18.42 12.34 -8.78
CA GLY A 280 19.37 11.51 -9.52
C GLY A 280 19.67 12.02 -10.92
N SER A 281 18.76 12.76 -11.55
CA SER A 281 18.97 13.42 -12.85
C SER A 281 19.86 14.66 -12.69
N ARG A 282 19.66 15.47 -11.65
CA ARG A 282 20.49 16.68 -11.37
C ARG A 282 21.96 16.34 -11.06
N LYS A 283 22.24 15.21 -10.39
CA LYS A 283 23.62 14.76 -10.10
C LYS A 283 24.32 14.07 -11.28
N ALA A 284 23.65 13.90 -12.42
CA ALA A 284 24.22 13.30 -13.63
C ALA A 284 24.68 14.33 -14.66
N THR A 285 24.30 15.60 -14.47
CA THR A 285 24.82 16.80 -15.16
C THR A 285 25.96 17.39 -14.36
#